data_cd9242453a8f425a40beb69eff6a1af7
#
_entry.id   cd9242453a8f425a40beb69eff6a1af7
#
_cell.length_a   1.000
_cell.length_b   1.000
_cell.length_c   1.000
_cell.angle_alpha   90.00
_cell.angle_beta   90.00
_cell.angle_gamma   90.00
#
_symmetry.space_group_name_H-M   'P 1'
#
loop_
_entity.id
_entity.type
_entity.pdbx_description
1 polymer ?
#
loop_
_entity_poly.entity_id
_entity_poly.type
_entity_poly.pdbx_seq_one_letter_code
_entity_poly.pdbx_strand_id
1 'polypeptide(L)'
;MEAQYSPIQIEEKWSKIWAERELEKPGSEDHFSQIIPPPNVTGTLHMGHSFQYAIMDFYTRYHHMNGTDSYWQVGTDHAGIATQMVVENNLLNEGKSKDDLGREKFLEEVWKWKDYSEGEISAQMKRLGITVEWDKYRFTYDDDFCK
;
A
#
# COMPACT_ATOMS: atom_id res chain seq x y z
N MET A 1 29.49 -4.04 -16.76
CA MET A 1 28.03 -3.80 -16.87
C MET A 1 27.49 -4.86 -17.83
N GLU A 2 26.47 -5.57 -17.43
CA GLU A 2 25.78 -6.47 -18.36
C GLU A 2 25.15 -5.66 -19.50
N ALA A 3 25.22 -6.18 -20.72
CA ALA A 3 24.74 -5.47 -21.92
C ALA A 3 23.21 -5.35 -21.98
N GLN A 4 22.48 -6.09 -21.14
CA GLN A 4 21.02 -6.15 -21.12
C GLN A 4 20.49 -5.71 -19.75
N TYR A 5 19.52 -4.80 -19.76
CA TYR A 5 18.81 -4.38 -18.56
C TYR A 5 17.93 -5.52 -18.03
N SER A 6 18.15 -5.92 -16.77
CA SER A 6 17.35 -6.94 -16.08
C SER A 6 16.57 -6.29 -14.93
N PRO A 7 15.30 -5.93 -15.13
CA PRO A 7 14.51 -5.24 -14.11
C PRO A 7 14.39 -6.04 -12.81
N ILE A 8 14.17 -7.35 -12.90
CA ILE A 8 13.98 -8.21 -11.72
C ILE A 8 15.19 -8.14 -10.78
N GLN A 9 16.41 -8.32 -11.31
CA GLN A 9 17.64 -8.30 -10.51
C GLN A 9 17.91 -6.92 -9.90
N ILE A 10 17.59 -5.86 -10.64
CA ILE A 10 17.77 -4.48 -10.19
C ILE A 10 16.76 -4.15 -9.09
N GLU A 11 15.49 -4.49 -9.28
CA GLU A 11 14.42 -4.29 -8.29
C GLU A 11 14.74 -5.04 -6.99
N GLU A 12 15.11 -6.32 -7.05
CA GLU A 12 15.47 -7.10 -5.86
C GLU A 12 16.64 -6.51 -5.10
N LYS A 13 17.70 -6.09 -5.82
CA LYS A 13 18.87 -5.47 -5.22
C LYS A 13 18.54 -4.16 -4.51
N TRP A 14 17.86 -3.26 -5.20
CA TRP A 14 17.59 -1.93 -4.67
C TRP A 14 16.51 -1.93 -3.58
N SER A 15 15.49 -2.78 -3.68
CA SER A 15 14.49 -2.95 -2.62
C SER A 15 15.12 -3.36 -1.29
N LYS A 16 16.11 -4.27 -1.32
CA LYS A 16 16.86 -4.66 -0.11
C LYS A 16 17.67 -3.50 0.46
N ILE A 17 18.43 -2.81 -0.40
CA ILE A 17 19.27 -1.68 0.01
C ILE A 17 18.41 -0.56 0.63
N TRP A 18 17.25 -0.26 0.05
CA TRP A 18 16.35 0.78 0.57
C TRP A 18 15.63 0.36 1.85
N ALA A 19 15.31 -0.93 2.01
CA ALA A 19 14.74 -1.43 3.26
C ALA A 19 15.73 -1.40 4.44
N GLU A 20 17.04 -1.54 4.15
CA GLU A 20 18.10 -1.49 5.16
C GLU A 20 18.57 -0.06 5.49
N ARG A 21 18.30 0.89 4.62
CA ARG A 21 18.67 2.30 4.79
C ARG A 21 17.44 3.11 5.13
N GLU A 22 17.40 3.62 6.35
CA GLU A 22 16.48 4.72 6.64
C GLU A 22 16.83 5.89 5.73
N LEU A 23 15.83 6.44 5.05
CA LEU A 23 16.01 7.68 4.29
C LEU A 23 16.32 8.77 5.30
N GLU A 24 17.58 9.22 5.31
CA GLU A 24 17.99 10.36 6.13
C GLU A 24 17.17 11.57 5.71
N LYS A 25 16.39 12.10 6.65
CA LYS A 25 15.66 13.34 6.43
C LYS A 25 16.65 14.49 6.41
N PRO A 26 16.47 15.48 5.53
CA PRO A 26 17.35 16.65 5.48
C PRO A 26 17.42 17.45 6.79
N GLY A 27 16.43 17.29 7.71
CA GLY A 27 16.34 18.06 8.95
C GLY A 27 16.03 19.54 8.70
N SER A 28 15.28 19.82 7.66
CA SER A 28 14.89 21.16 7.27
C SER A 28 13.72 21.69 8.09
N GLU A 29 13.62 23.02 8.23
CA GLU A 29 12.41 23.69 8.73
C GLU A 29 11.31 23.73 7.67
N ASP A 30 11.68 23.60 6.38
CA ASP A 30 10.74 23.51 5.27
C ASP A 30 10.23 22.07 5.12
N HIS A 31 8.92 21.93 5.00
CA HIS A 31 8.25 20.62 4.90
C HIS A 31 7.39 20.53 3.64
N PHE A 32 7.47 19.37 2.99
CA PHE A 32 6.56 18.97 1.92
C PHE A 32 5.82 17.71 2.35
N SER A 33 4.51 17.73 2.31
CA SER A 33 3.70 16.55 2.62
C SER A 33 2.64 16.27 1.58
N GLN A 34 2.37 14.98 1.36
CA GLN A 34 1.29 14.52 0.49
C GLN A 34 0.62 13.29 1.08
N ILE A 35 -0.61 13.05 0.65
CA ILE A 35 -1.40 11.90 1.08
C ILE A 35 -1.67 11.04 -0.14
N ILE A 36 -1.45 9.72 -0.02
CA ILE A 36 -1.84 8.76 -1.05
C ILE A 36 -3.37 8.76 -1.16
N PRO A 37 -3.97 8.76 -2.37
CA PRO A 37 -5.31 8.25 -2.51
C PRO A 37 -5.28 6.76 -2.16
N PRO A 38 -5.87 6.35 -1.02
CA PRO A 38 -5.66 5.01 -0.50
C PRO A 38 -6.34 3.99 -1.41
N PRO A 39 -5.61 2.97 -1.88
CA PRO A 39 -6.22 1.91 -2.68
C PRO A 39 -7.18 1.09 -1.82
N ASN A 40 -8.29 0.67 -2.43
CA ASN A 40 -9.27 -0.20 -1.80
C ASN A 40 -8.70 -1.61 -1.58
N VAL A 41 -8.97 -2.22 -0.43
CA VAL A 41 -8.63 -3.63 -0.15
C VAL A 41 -9.57 -4.61 -0.87
N THR A 42 -9.84 -4.35 -2.14
CA THR A 42 -10.71 -5.18 -3.00
C THR A 42 -9.94 -6.05 -4.00
N GLY A 43 -8.61 -5.96 -3.97
CA GLY A 43 -7.74 -6.72 -4.87
C GLY A 43 -6.30 -6.21 -4.83
N THR A 44 -5.67 -6.14 -6.01
CA THR A 44 -4.29 -5.71 -6.20
C THR A 44 -4.22 -4.37 -6.92
N LEU A 45 -3.04 -3.75 -6.95
CA LEU A 45 -2.84 -2.51 -7.70
C LEU A 45 -2.94 -2.75 -9.21
N HIS A 46 -3.37 -1.75 -9.93
CA HIS A 46 -3.35 -1.70 -11.39
C HIS A 46 -2.46 -0.55 -11.89
N MET A 47 -2.24 -0.51 -13.20
CA MET A 47 -1.34 0.49 -13.82
C MET A 47 -1.67 1.94 -13.48
N GLY A 48 -2.95 2.27 -13.25
CA GLY A 48 -3.38 3.60 -12.81
C GLY A 48 -2.79 3.97 -11.44
N HIS A 49 -2.80 3.04 -10.49
CA HIS A 49 -2.16 3.23 -9.19
C HIS A 49 -0.64 3.41 -9.36
N SER A 50 0.01 2.53 -10.14
CA SER A 50 1.46 2.61 -10.35
C SER A 50 1.89 3.94 -10.98
N PHE A 51 1.13 4.44 -11.96
CA PHE A 51 1.37 5.73 -12.57
C PHE A 51 1.25 6.89 -11.58
N GLN A 52 0.16 6.89 -10.80
CA GLN A 52 -0.07 7.90 -9.78
C GLN A 52 1.04 7.89 -8.71
N TYR A 53 1.41 6.71 -8.22
CA TYR A 53 2.46 6.59 -7.20
C TYR A 53 3.82 7.00 -7.73
N ALA A 54 4.13 6.70 -9.00
CA ALA A 54 5.36 7.16 -9.62
C ALA A 54 5.46 8.69 -9.67
N ILE A 55 4.35 9.40 -9.98
CA ILE A 55 4.31 10.85 -9.98
C ILE A 55 4.48 11.39 -8.55
N MET A 56 3.77 10.83 -7.57
CA MET A 56 3.87 11.26 -6.18
C MET A 56 5.26 11.02 -5.61
N ASP A 57 5.87 9.87 -5.91
CA ASP A 57 7.23 9.55 -5.51
C ASP A 57 8.26 10.49 -6.13
N PHE A 58 8.05 10.87 -7.39
CA PHE A 58 8.89 11.87 -8.05
C PHE A 58 8.90 13.20 -7.28
N TYR A 59 7.74 13.71 -6.85
CA TYR A 59 7.67 14.94 -6.06
C TYR A 59 8.32 14.78 -4.68
N THR A 60 8.10 13.66 -4.01
CA THR A 60 8.75 13.38 -2.72
C THR A 60 10.27 13.40 -2.85
N ARG A 61 10.82 12.70 -3.84
CA ARG A 61 12.26 12.65 -4.10
C ARG A 61 12.82 14.00 -4.51
N TYR A 62 12.10 14.74 -5.34
CA TYR A 62 12.50 16.10 -5.76
C TYR A 62 12.67 17.02 -4.56
N HIS A 63 11.67 17.08 -3.67
CA HIS A 63 11.74 17.90 -2.46
C HIS A 63 12.86 17.44 -1.51
N HIS A 64 12.99 16.14 -1.32
CA HIS A 64 14.04 15.57 -0.49
C HIS A 64 15.46 15.93 -1.03
N MET A 65 15.68 15.80 -2.33
CA MET A 65 16.95 16.17 -2.97
C MET A 65 17.25 17.66 -2.90
N ASN A 66 16.24 18.53 -2.78
CA ASN A 66 16.41 19.96 -2.56
C ASN A 66 16.58 20.36 -1.08
N GLY A 67 16.70 19.39 -0.19
CA GLY A 67 16.90 19.63 1.24
C GLY A 67 15.63 19.96 2.02
N THR A 68 14.44 19.72 1.45
CA THR A 68 13.15 19.87 2.13
C THR A 68 12.76 18.54 2.78
N ASP A 69 12.35 18.55 4.05
CA ASP A 69 11.78 17.37 4.69
C ASP A 69 10.49 16.98 3.99
N SER A 70 10.48 15.77 3.41
CA SER A 70 9.33 15.27 2.68
C SER A 70 8.66 14.12 3.40
N TYR A 71 7.34 14.17 3.48
CA TYR A 71 6.50 13.15 4.08
C TYR A 71 5.37 12.74 3.15
N TRP A 72 5.22 11.44 2.96
CA TRP A 72 4.13 10.88 2.18
C TRP A 72 3.35 9.88 3.03
N GLN A 73 2.13 10.26 3.44
CA GLN A 73 1.23 9.38 4.18
C GLN A 73 0.73 8.26 3.27
N VAL A 74 1.05 7.04 3.63
CA VAL A 74 0.65 5.81 2.93
C VAL A 74 -0.43 5.06 3.72
N GLY A 75 -1.28 4.32 3.01
CA GLY A 75 -2.33 3.52 3.63
C GLY A 75 -3.24 2.87 2.60
N THR A 76 -4.25 2.14 3.09
CA THR A 76 -5.30 1.50 2.29
C THR A 76 -6.69 1.89 2.78
N ASP A 77 -7.67 1.78 1.88
CA ASP A 77 -9.08 2.03 2.19
C ASP A 77 -9.82 0.72 2.42
N HIS A 78 -10.62 0.68 3.49
CA HIS A 78 -11.48 -0.45 3.82
C HIS A 78 -12.58 -0.72 2.78
N ALA A 79 -12.98 0.29 2.00
CA ALA A 79 -13.98 0.23 0.91
C ALA A 79 -15.31 -0.46 1.27
N GLY A 80 -15.55 -0.74 2.54
CA GLY A 80 -16.78 -1.23 3.15
C GLY A 80 -17.53 -2.29 2.34
N ILE A 81 -18.62 -1.88 1.68
CA ILE A 81 -19.51 -2.76 0.91
C ILE A 81 -18.75 -3.52 -0.20
N ALA A 82 -17.85 -2.85 -0.92
CA ALA A 82 -17.10 -3.47 -2.02
C ALA A 82 -16.21 -4.62 -1.53
N THR A 83 -15.54 -4.46 -0.40
CA THR A 83 -14.73 -5.52 0.23
C THR A 83 -15.61 -6.70 0.66
N GLN A 84 -16.77 -6.44 1.28
CA GLN A 84 -17.71 -7.52 1.64
C GLN A 84 -18.21 -8.27 0.41
N MET A 85 -18.53 -7.58 -0.68
CA MET A 85 -18.95 -8.22 -1.95
C MET A 85 -17.86 -9.14 -2.52
N VAL A 86 -16.59 -8.76 -2.44
CA VAL A 86 -15.48 -9.63 -2.87
C VAL A 86 -15.45 -10.90 -2.03
N VAL A 87 -15.55 -10.78 -0.72
CA VAL A 87 -15.55 -11.93 0.20
C VAL A 87 -16.77 -12.82 -0.03
N GLU A 88 -17.97 -12.24 -0.20
CA GLU A 88 -19.18 -13.00 -0.55
C GLU A 88 -18.99 -13.81 -1.83
N ASN A 89 -18.45 -13.20 -2.90
CA ASN A 89 -18.17 -13.88 -4.15
C ASN A 89 -17.15 -15.02 -3.99
N ASN A 90 -16.10 -14.80 -3.20
CA ASN A 90 -15.11 -15.85 -2.91
C ASN A 90 -15.74 -17.05 -2.18
N LEU A 91 -16.57 -16.77 -1.18
CA LEU A 91 -17.30 -17.82 -0.44
C LEU A 91 -18.25 -18.58 -1.36
N LEU A 92 -18.98 -17.89 -2.23
CA LEU A 92 -19.88 -18.53 -3.20
C LEU A 92 -19.13 -19.46 -4.16
N ASN A 93 -17.92 -19.07 -4.59
CA ASN A 93 -17.06 -19.92 -5.43
C ASN A 93 -16.60 -21.20 -4.66
N GLU A 94 -16.53 -21.13 -3.33
CA GLU A 94 -16.26 -22.29 -2.45
C GLU A 94 -17.53 -23.09 -2.09
N GLY A 95 -18.69 -22.70 -2.59
CA GLY A 95 -19.98 -23.33 -2.30
C GLY A 95 -20.53 -22.99 -0.90
N LYS A 96 -20.11 -21.89 -0.33
CA LYS A 96 -20.56 -21.38 0.98
C LYS A 96 -21.34 -20.08 0.78
N SER A 97 -22.30 -19.80 1.66
CA SER A 97 -22.98 -18.50 1.68
C SER A 97 -22.67 -17.77 2.98
N LYS A 98 -22.81 -16.44 2.97
CA LYS A 98 -22.66 -15.65 4.20
C LYS A 98 -23.75 -15.98 5.22
N ASP A 99 -24.94 -16.36 4.75
CA ASP A 99 -26.07 -16.70 5.62
C ASP A 99 -25.81 -18.01 6.37
N ASP A 100 -25.13 -18.99 5.73
CA ASP A 100 -24.73 -20.24 6.36
C ASP A 100 -23.64 -20.03 7.43
N LEU A 101 -22.75 -19.07 7.21
CA LEU A 101 -21.67 -18.74 8.15
C LEU A 101 -22.16 -17.94 9.35
N GLY A 102 -23.15 -17.07 9.17
CA GLY A 102 -23.57 -16.07 10.13
C GLY A 102 -22.59 -14.89 10.23
N ARG A 103 -23.04 -13.83 10.90
CA ARG A 103 -22.33 -12.53 10.93
C ARG A 103 -20.89 -12.59 11.43
N GLU A 104 -20.67 -13.29 12.54
CA GLU A 104 -19.34 -13.30 13.19
C GLU A 104 -18.29 -13.96 12.30
N LYS A 105 -18.59 -15.16 11.81
CA LYS A 105 -17.67 -15.89 10.91
C LYS A 105 -17.48 -15.19 9.57
N PHE A 106 -18.51 -14.54 9.06
CA PHE A 106 -18.38 -13.74 7.85
C PHE A 106 -17.42 -12.57 8.06
N LEU A 107 -17.48 -11.86 9.19
CA LEU A 107 -16.55 -10.80 9.52
C LEU A 107 -15.11 -11.31 9.66
N GLU A 108 -14.91 -12.51 10.24
CA GLU A 108 -13.58 -13.13 10.28
C GLU A 108 -13.00 -13.32 8.86
N GLU A 109 -13.82 -13.78 7.90
CA GLU A 109 -13.37 -13.93 6.51
C GLU A 109 -13.10 -12.57 5.84
N VAL A 110 -13.86 -11.52 6.16
CA VAL A 110 -13.61 -10.15 5.69
C VAL A 110 -12.25 -9.64 6.21
N TRP A 111 -11.92 -9.88 7.47
CA TRP A 111 -10.62 -9.48 8.04
C TRP A 111 -9.46 -10.28 7.44
N LYS A 112 -9.61 -11.58 7.23
CA LYS A 112 -8.60 -12.41 6.53
C LYS A 112 -8.35 -11.89 5.11
N TRP A 113 -9.41 -11.56 4.38
CA TRP A 113 -9.29 -10.97 3.04
C TRP A 113 -8.59 -9.62 3.08
N LYS A 114 -8.94 -8.74 4.03
CA LYS A 114 -8.29 -7.45 4.25
C LYS A 114 -6.79 -7.65 4.44
N ASP A 115 -6.37 -8.52 5.34
CA ASP A 115 -4.95 -8.76 5.61
C ASP A 115 -4.21 -9.29 4.37
N TYR A 116 -4.83 -10.18 3.62
CA TYR A 116 -4.29 -10.68 2.36
C TYR A 116 -4.13 -9.57 1.31
N SER A 117 -5.20 -8.83 1.03
CA SER A 117 -5.21 -7.78 0.01
C SER A 117 -4.25 -6.64 0.36
N GLU A 118 -4.23 -6.21 1.62
CA GLU A 118 -3.31 -5.19 2.13
C GLU A 118 -1.84 -5.63 2.01
N GLY A 119 -1.56 -6.90 2.32
CA GLY A 119 -0.23 -7.49 2.16
C GLY A 119 0.25 -7.45 0.72
N GLU A 120 -0.61 -7.84 -0.24
CA GLU A 120 -0.32 -7.79 -1.67
C GLU A 120 -0.10 -6.35 -2.17
N ILE A 121 -0.97 -5.41 -1.79
CA ILE A 121 -0.86 -4.00 -2.13
C ILE A 121 0.46 -3.43 -1.60
N SER A 122 0.78 -3.67 -0.35
CA SER A 122 2.02 -3.19 0.29
C SER A 122 3.27 -3.79 -0.37
N ALA A 123 3.23 -5.07 -0.74
CA ALA A 123 4.32 -5.73 -1.47
C ALA A 123 4.54 -5.10 -2.85
N GLN A 124 3.45 -4.79 -3.57
CA GLN A 124 3.52 -4.12 -4.86
C GLN A 124 4.05 -2.69 -4.75
N MET A 125 3.62 -1.92 -3.73
CA MET A 125 4.15 -0.58 -3.46
C MET A 125 5.65 -0.61 -3.14
N LYS A 126 6.09 -1.56 -2.31
CA LYS A 126 7.51 -1.77 -2.00
C LYS A 126 8.31 -2.11 -3.25
N ARG A 127 7.77 -2.94 -4.13
CA ARG A 127 8.41 -3.29 -5.41
C ARG A 127 8.52 -2.09 -6.36
N LEU A 128 7.55 -1.17 -6.35
CA LEU A 128 7.64 0.11 -7.06
C LEU A 128 8.73 1.03 -6.50
N GLY A 129 9.20 0.75 -5.27
CA GLY A 129 10.25 1.53 -4.62
C GLY A 129 9.81 2.91 -4.17
N ILE A 130 8.54 3.07 -3.81
CA ILE A 130 8.01 4.36 -3.33
C ILE A 130 8.66 4.77 -2.01
N THR A 131 8.92 6.06 -1.88
CA THR A 131 9.64 6.68 -0.75
C THR A 131 8.66 7.08 0.35
N VAL A 132 8.26 6.13 1.18
CA VAL A 132 7.30 6.34 2.27
C VAL A 132 7.81 5.80 3.60
N GLU A 133 7.31 6.33 4.71
CA GLU A 133 7.56 5.83 6.06
C GLU A 133 6.58 4.67 6.35
N TRP A 134 7.03 3.43 6.20
CA TRP A 134 6.20 2.22 6.34
C TRP A 134 5.67 2.01 7.76
N ASP A 135 6.35 2.49 8.78
CA ASP A 135 5.93 2.46 10.18
C ASP A 135 4.72 3.35 10.46
N LYS A 136 4.46 4.31 9.56
CA LYS A 136 3.30 5.21 9.61
C LYS A 136 2.16 4.80 8.69
N TYR A 137 2.20 3.58 8.16
CA TYR A 137 1.11 3.04 7.36
C TYR A 137 -0.22 3.07 8.12
N ARG A 138 -1.32 3.41 7.45
CA ARG A 138 -2.66 3.51 8.03
C ARG A 138 -3.69 2.77 7.19
N PHE A 139 -4.63 2.17 7.90
CA PHE A 139 -5.84 1.62 7.30
C PHE A 139 -7.03 2.51 7.69
N THR A 140 -7.90 2.85 6.75
CA THR A 140 -8.99 3.82 7.01
C THR A 140 -10.01 3.37 8.04
N TYR A 141 -9.96 2.10 8.46
CA TYR A 141 -10.82 1.54 9.52
C TYR A 141 -10.01 1.17 10.78
N ASP A 142 -8.84 1.79 10.97
CA ASP A 142 -8.09 1.68 12.23
C ASP A 142 -8.86 2.33 13.38
N ASP A 143 -8.75 1.77 14.58
CA ASP A 143 -9.47 2.23 15.78
C ASP A 143 -9.24 3.73 16.07
N ASP A 144 -8.08 4.27 15.74
CA ASP A 144 -7.74 5.67 15.93
C ASP A 144 -8.49 6.61 14.98
N PHE A 145 -8.93 6.12 13.81
CA PHE A 145 -9.74 6.87 12.86
C PHE A 145 -11.25 6.75 13.09
N CYS A 146 -11.68 5.76 13.87
CA CYS A 146 -13.09 5.46 14.11
C CYS A 146 -13.67 6.12 15.38
N LYS A 147 -12.92 7.07 15.97
CA LYS A 147 -13.34 7.80 17.20
C LYS A 147 -14.11 9.06 16.91
#